data_3b9ca9de6b629d5fa485bc5df581ebcf
#
_entry.id   3b9ca9de6b629d5fa485bc5df581ebcf
#
_cell.length_a   1.000
_cell.length_b   1.000
_cell.length_c   1.000
_cell.angle_alpha   90.00
_cell.angle_beta   90.00
_cell.angle_gamma   90.00
#
_symmetry.space_group_name_H-M   'P 1'
#
loop_
_entity.id
_entity.type
_entity.pdbx_description
1 polymer ?
#
loop_
_entity_poly.entity_id
_entity_poly.type
_entity_poly.pdbx_seq_one_letter_code
_entity_poly.pdbx_strand_id
1 'polypeptide(L)'
;GVFYEDAANILMQQTYAGAVDESGVDIVSRPTVEVTQIEKGQPFIYTAEVAVRPEVTLGKYMGVTVTKIDTSVSDEEVDAELENQRNKNARTVTVTDRPVAEGDTAVIDFEGFVDGVAFEGGKGENHPLEIGSHTFIDTFEDQLVGKNTGDEVEVNVTFPEKYQAADLAGKPATFKVKINEIKAKELPEVDDEFVKDVSE
;
A
#
# COMPACT_ATOMS: atom_id res chain seq x y z
N GLY A 1 34.28 26.34 -38.75
CA GLY A 1 35.32 26.57 -37.73
C GLY A 1 34.79 26.44 -36.33
N VAL A 2 35.67 26.24 -35.37
CA VAL A 2 35.37 25.92 -33.96
C VAL A 2 34.43 26.91 -33.27
N PHE A 3 34.33 28.15 -33.72
CA PHE A 3 33.49 29.20 -33.11
C PHE A 3 32.07 29.32 -33.69
N TYR A 4 31.73 28.59 -34.75
CA TYR A 4 30.39 28.72 -35.37
C TYR A 4 29.31 28.03 -34.50
N GLU A 5 29.62 26.92 -33.84
CA GLU A 5 28.68 26.21 -32.97
C GLU A 5 28.37 27.04 -31.73
N ASP A 6 29.38 27.65 -31.10
CA ASP A 6 29.19 28.50 -29.93
C ASP A 6 28.37 29.75 -30.28
N ALA A 7 28.67 30.38 -31.42
CA ALA A 7 27.94 31.55 -31.92
C ALA A 7 26.47 31.21 -32.23
N ALA A 8 26.22 30.04 -32.87
CA ALA A 8 24.87 29.55 -33.12
C ALA A 8 24.06 29.33 -31.83
N ASN A 9 24.67 28.69 -30.84
CA ASN A 9 24.01 28.44 -29.55
C ASN A 9 23.65 29.75 -28.84
N ILE A 10 24.54 30.74 -28.84
CA ILE A 10 24.26 32.05 -28.23
C ILE A 10 23.13 32.78 -29.00
N LEU A 11 23.14 32.77 -30.32
CA LEU A 11 22.10 33.42 -31.12
C LEU A 11 20.75 32.73 -30.95
N MET A 12 20.71 31.41 -30.94
CA MET A 12 19.46 30.63 -30.67
C MET A 12 18.87 30.98 -29.32
N GLN A 13 19.68 31.00 -28.25
CA GLN A 13 19.22 31.38 -26.92
C GLN A 13 18.64 32.80 -26.84
N GLN A 14 19.23 33.73 -27.58
CA GLN A 14 18.78 35.12 -27.60
C GLN A 14 17.53 35.35 -28.45
N THR A 15 17.33 34.59 -29.51
CA THR A 15 16.28 34.86 -30.51
C THR A 15 15.07 33.92 -30.38
N TYR A 16 15.21 32.71 -29.76
CA TYR A 16 14.15 31.74 -29.69
C TYR A 16 12.91 32.25 -28.94
N ALA A 17 13.11 32.91 -27.80
CA ALA A 17 11.99 33.43 -27.02
C ALA A 17 11.17 34.46 -27.78
N GLY A 18 11.87 35.40 -28.50
CA GLY A 18 11.18 36.37 -29.35
C GLY A 18 10.42 35.74 -30.52
N ALA A 19 10.99 34.70 -31.13
CA ALA A 19 10.31 33.95 -32.18
C ALA A 19 9.06 33.21 -31.69
N VAL A 20 9.11 32.66 -30.48
CA VAL A 20 7.93 32.04 -29.84
C VAL A 20 6.82 33.06 -29.57
N ASP A 21 7.18 34.22 -29.02
CA ASP A 21 6.23 35.32 -28.74
C ASP A 21 5.58 35.84 -30.03
N GLU A 22 6.38 36.05 -31.11
CA GLU A 22 5.87 36.47 -32.40
C GLU A 22 4.94 35.42 -33.05
N SER A 23 5.21 34.12 -32.84
CA SER A 23 4.39 33.05 -33.42
C SER A 23 3.03 32.92 -32.75
N GLY A 24 2.89 33.35 -31.50
CA GLY A 24 1.66 33.26 -30.71
C GLY A 24 1.20 31.83 -30.40
N VAL A 25 2.06 30.82 -30.60
CA VAL A 25 1.72 29.41 -30.34
C VAL A 25 2.01 29.02 -28.89
N ASP A 26 1.11 28.19 -28.31
CA ASP A 26 1.28 27.64 -26.97
C ASP A 26 2.10 26.35 -27.04
N ILE A 27 3.41 26.46 -26.77
CA ILE A 27 4.36 25.37 -26.88
C ILE A 27 4.32 24.49 -25.60
N VAL A 28 4.20 23.16 -25.78
CA VAL A 28 4.13 22.21 -24.71
C VAL A 28 5.26 21.16 -24.68
N SER A 29 6.26 21.32 -25.57
CA SER A 29 7.44 20.44 -25.64
C SER A 29 8.73 21.21 -25.65
N ARG A 30 9.86 20.53 -25.46
CA ARG A 30 11.19 21.10 -25.80
C ARG A 30 11.31 21.17 -27.32
N PRO A 31 11.92 22.24 -27.86
CA PRO A 31 12.16 22.35 -29.27
C PRO A 31 13.22 21.34 -29.73
N THR A 32 13.00 20.76 -30.92
CA THR A 32 14.04 20.13 -31.70
C THR A 32 14.56 21.18 -32.69
N VAL A 33 15.82 21.56 -32.55
CA VAL A 33 16.39 22.66 -33.32
C VAL A 33 17.34 22.13 -34.39
N GLU A 34 17.19 22.61 -35.63
CA GLU A 34 18.08 22.34 -36.76
C GLU A 34 18.59 23.64 -37.36
N VAL A 35 19.91 23.75 -37.51
CA VAL A 35 20.54 24.91 -38.13
C VAL A 35 20.55 24.72 -39.65
N THR A 36 19.80 25.54 -40.35
CA THR A 36 19.66 25.46 -41.82
C THR A 36 20.72 26.27 -42.53
N GLN A 37 21.16 27.38 -41.99
CA GLN A 37 22.20 28.24 -42.61
C GLN A 37 23.07 28.90 -41.53
N ILE A 38 24.39 28.71 -41.69
CA ILE A 38 25.41 29.38 -40.86
C ILE A 38 26.69 29.64 -41.72
N GLU A 39 26.65 30.69 -42.53
CA GLU A 39 27.76 31.06 -43.42
C GLU A 39 28.18 32.49 -43.18
N LYS A 40 29.47 32.78 -43.44
CA LYS A 40 30.01 34.12 -43.27
C LYS A 40 29.36 35.09 -44.24
N GLY A 41 28.78 36.19 -43.74
CA GLY A 41 28.14 37.24 -44.53
C GLY A 41 26.70 36.89 -44.97
N GLN A 42 26.16 35.78 -44.52
CA GLN A 42 24.76 35.39 -44.70
C GLN A 42 24.00 35.45 -43.38
N PRO A 43 22.67 35.62 -43.44
CA PRO A 43 21.84 35.53 -42.22
C PRO A 43 21.95 34.16 -41.56
N PHE A 44 21.92 34.12 -40.23
CA PHE A 44 21.79 32.88 -39.48
C PHE A 44 20.34 32.41 -39.54
N ILE A 45 20.09 31.18 -40.00
CA ILE A 45 18.75 30.58 -40.12
C ILE A 45 18.73 29.25 -39.40
N TYR A 46 17.76 29.06 -38.54
CA TYR A 46 17.46 27.78 -37.90
C TYR A 46 15.95 27.52 -37.86
N THR A 47 15.57 26.28 -37.75
CA THR A 47 14.19 25.82 -37.57
C THR A 47 14.07 25.19 -36.19
N ALA A 48 12.93 25.38 -35.56
CA ALA A 48 12.59 24.75 -34.30
C ALA A 48 11.25 24.01 -34.42
N GLU A 49 11.28 22.72 -34.32
CA GLU A 49 10.08 21.87 -34.29
C GLU A 49 9.60 21.72 -32.86
N VAL A 50 8.34 22.03 -32.60
CA VAL A 50 7.72 22.02 -31.29
C VAL A 50 6.33 21.39 -31.32
N ALA A 51 5.93 20.69 -30.25
CA ALA A 51 4.54 20.32 -30.08
C ALA A 51 3.79 21.53 -29.49
N VAL A 52 2.64 21.83 -30.07
CA VAL A 52 1.75 22.91 -29.59
C VAL A 52 0.53 22.32 -28.93
N ARG A 53 -0.05 23.06 -27.98
CA ARG A 53 -1.31 22.66 -27.38
C ARG A 53 -2.40 22.69 -28.45
N PRO A 54 -3.12 21.56 -28.63
CA PRO A 54 -4.20 21.53 -29.61
C PRO A 54 -5.37 22.42 -29.15
N GLU A 55 -6.06 23.03 -30.12
CA GLU A 55 -7.30 23.74 -29.83
C GLU A 55 -8.37 22.74 -29.32
N VAL A 56 -9.02 23.09 -28.22
CA VAL A 56 -10.09 22.31 -27.66
C VAL A 56 -11.42 22.73 -28.25
N THR A 57 -12.03 21.86 -29.01
CA THR A 57 -13.41 22.04 -29.46
C THR A 57 -14.35 21.43 -28.44
N LEU A 58 -15.16 22.25 -27.79
CA LEU A 58 -16.16 21.78 -26.85
C LEU A 58 -17.23 20.96 -27.57
N GLY A 59 -17.44 19.72 -27.12
CA GLY A 59 -18.56 18.91 -27.56
C GLY A 59 -19.88 19.40 -26.95
N LYS A 60 -20.93 18.61 -27.09
CA LYS A 60 -22.23 18.91 -26.48
C LYS A 60 -22.13 18.72 -24.95
N TYR A 61 -21.93 19.79 -24.20
CA TYR A 61 -21.82 19.76 -22.74
C TYR A 61 -23.08 20.28 -22.03
N MET A 62 -23.98 20.97 -22.79
CA MET A 62 -25.27 21.43 -22.28
C MET A 62 -26.33 20.33 -22.40
N GLY A 63 -27.10 20.12 -21.34
CA GLY A 63 -28.18 19.13 -21.33
C GLY A 63 -27.70 17.68 -21.20
N VAL A 64 -26.47 17.49 -20.69
CA VAL A 64 -25.98 16.14 -20.32
C VAL A 64 -26.75 15.65 -19.11
N THR A 65 -27.39 14.48 -19.25
CA THR A 65 -28.11 13.84 -18.15
C THR A 65 -27.09 13.00 -17.35
N VAL A 66 -27.00 13.26 -16.06
CA VAL A 66 -26.21 12.48 -15.11
C VAL A 66 -27.12 11.80 -14.11
N THR A 67 -26.73 10.61 -13.67
CA THR A 67 -27.45 9.93 -12.59
C THR A 67 -27.23 10.70 -11.30
N LYS A 68 -28.31 11.05 -10.60
CA LYS A 68 -28.22 11.63 -9.26
C LYS A 68 -27.64 10.58 -8.32
N ILE A 69 -26.57 10.93 -7.62
CA ILE A 69 -26.00 10.07 -6.58
C ILE A 69 -27.02 9.98 -5.44
N ASP A 70 -27.36 8.77 -5.03
CA ASP A 70 -28.13 8.53 -3.83
C ASP A 70 -27.26 8.85 -2.61
N THR A 71 -27.71 9.76 -1.79
CA THR A 71 -27.03 10.21 -0.56
C THR A 71 -27.76 9.73 0.69
N SER A 72 -28.72 8.82 0.54
CA SER A 72 -29.33 8.18 1.69
C SER A 72 -28.33 7.29 2.38
N VAL A 73 -28.30 7.33 3.69
CA VAL A 73 -27.47 6.47 4.55
C VAL A 73 -28.40 5.47 5.22
N SER A 74 -28.09 4.19 5.11
CA SER A 74 -28.85 3.14 5.76
C SER A 74 -28.41 2.95 7.22
N ASP A 75 -29.27 2.34 8.04
CA ASP A 75 -28.93 2.04 9.43
C ASP A 75 -27.76 1.07 9.51
N GLU A 76 -27.64 0.13 8.57
CA GLU A 76 -26.52 -0.81 8.48
C GLU A 76 -25.19 -0.10 8.21
N GLU A 77 -25.17 0.96 7.40
CA GLU A 77 -23.96 1.76 7.15
C GLU A 77 -23.55 2.55 8.40
N VAL A 78 -24.51 3.04 9.16
CA VAL A 78 -24.27 3.71 10.44
C VAL A 78 -23.70 2.73 11.45
N ASP A 79 -24.29 1.55 11.60
CA ASP A 79 -23.84 0.52 12.52
C ASP A 79 -22.42 0.03 12.16
N ALA A 80 -22.13 -0.13 10.87
CA ALA A 80 -20.80 -0.51 10.40
C ALA A 80 -19.73 0.55 10.72
N GLU A 81 -20.04 1.84 10.54
CA GLU A 81 -19.09 2.91 10.88
C GLU A 81 -18.93 3.02 12.41
N LEU A 82 -19.99 2.84 13.17
CA LEU A 82 -19.92 2.82 14.63
C LEU A 82 -18.99 1.69 15.13
N GLU A 83 -19.14 0.50 14.58
CA GLU A 83 -18.27 -0.64 14.92
C GLU A 83 -16.82 -0.40 14.48
N ASN A 84 -16.60 0.26 13.35
CA ASN A 84 -15.28 0.69 12.91
C ASN A 84 -14.64 1.67 13.92
N GLN A 85 -15.40 2.64 14.41
CA GLN A 85 -14.93 3.59 15.42
C GLN A 85 -14.63 2.90 16.76
N ARG A 86 -15.47 1.94 17.19
CA ARG A 86 -15.20 1.12 18.38
C ARG A 86 -13.90 0.33 18.24
N ASN A 87 -13.68 -0.30 17.08
CA ASN A 87 -12.45 -1.05 16.81
C ASN A 87 -11.20 -0.17 16.82
N LYS A 88 -11.28 1.07 16.30
CA LYS A 88 -10.15 2.03 16.35
C LYS A 88 -9.79 2.44 17.77
N ASN A 89 -10.78 2.49 18.66
CA ASN A 89 -10.62 2.89 20.05
C ASN A 89 -10.57 1.67 21.02
N ALA A 90 -10.43 0.47 20.48
CA ALA A 90 -10.32 -0.74 21.29
C ALA A 90 -9.07 -0.73 22.18
N ARG A 91 -9.20 -1.22 23.38
CA ARG A 91 -8.09 -1.42 24.31
C ARG A 91 -7.63 -2.86 24.26
N THR A 92 -6.33 -3.07 24.40
CA THR A 92 -5.77 -4.42 24.52
C THR A 92 -5.63 -4.77 26.00
N VAL A 93 -6.31 -5.80 26.43
CA VAL A 93 -6.28 -6.28 27.82
C VAL A 93 -5.67 -7.68 27.89
N THR A 94 -4.88 -7.94 28.93
CA THR A 94 -4.35 -9.29 29.19
C THR A 94 -5.44 -10.17 29.79
N VAL A 95 -5.63 -11.34 29.19
CA VAL A 95 -6.62 -12.35 29.62
C VAL A 95 -5.91 -13.44 30.37
N THR A 96 -6.38 -13.71 31.61
CA THR A 96 -5.79 -14.74 32.49
C THR A 96 -6.80 -15.79 32.97
N ASP A 97 -8.07 -15.57 32.71
CA ASP A 97 -9.20 -16.34 33.28
C ASP A 97 -9.91 -17.22 32.25
N ARG A 98 -9.51 -17.18 30.99
CA ARG A 98 -10.06 -18.03 29.95
C ARG A 98 -8.99 -18.46 28.93
N PRO A 99 -9.26 -19.54 28.18
CA PRO A 99 -8.38 -19.96 27.09
C PRO A 99 -8.42 -19.00 25.89
N VAL A 100 -7.46 -19.17 24.98
CA VAL A 100 -7.38 -18.49 23.68
C VAL A 100 -8.67 -18.68 22.90
N ALA A 101 -9.21 -17.60 22.39
CA ALA A 101 -10.37 -17.55 21.51
C ALA A 101 -10.01 -16.89 20.17
N GLU A 102 -10.89 -17.06 19.19
CA GLU A 102 -10.78 -16.36 17.90
C GLU A 102 -10.85 -14.84 18.10
N GLY A 103 -9.98 -14.09 17.40
CA GLY A 103 -9.82 -12.64 17.56
C GLY A 103 -8.88 -12.21 18.70
N ASP A 104 -8.42 -13.13 19.54
CA ASP A 104 -7.39 -12.83 20.54
C ASP A 104 -5.99 -12.73 19.90
N THR A 105 -5.10 -12.01 20.54
CA THR A 105 -3.67 -12.03 20.23
C THR A 105 -2.95 -12.92 21.23
N ALA A 106 -2.48 -14.08 20.78
CA ALA A 106 -1.61 -14.93 21.56
C ALA A 106 -0.16 -14.51 21.39
N VAL A 107 0.54 -14.23 22.47
CA VAL A 107 1.99 -14.02 22.48
C VAL A 107 2.65 -15.37 22.68
N ILE A 108 3.31 -15.87 21.63
CA ILE A 108 3.83 -17.21 21.58
C ILE A 108 5.35 -17.27 21.38
N ASP A 109 5.97 -18.30 21.93
CA ASP A 109 7.27 -18.79 21.48
C ASP A 109 7.00 -20.02 20.62
N PHE A 110 7.69 -20.12 19.50
CA PHE A 110 7.55 -21.30 18.62
C PHE A 110 8.88 -21.73 18.04
N GLU A 111 9.01 -23.04 17.80
CA GLU A 111 10.12 -23.64 17.10
C GLU A 111 9.63 -24.76 16.19
N GLY A 112 9.89 -24.64 14.88
CA GLY A 112 9.44 -25.56 13.84
C GLY A 112 10.46 -26.60 13.47
N PHE A 113 9.98 -27.83 13.24
CA PHE A 113 10.78 -28.99 12.87
C PHE A 113 10.18 -29.65 11.62
N VAL A 114 11.03 -30.00 10.68
CA VAL A 114 10.69 -30.86 9.52
C VAL A 114 11.56 -32.11 9.64
N ASP A 115 10.95 -33.29 9.60
CA ASP A 115 11.64 -34.58 9.80
C ASP A 115 12.47 -34.64 11.10
N GLY A 116 12.04 -33.93 12.13
CA GLY A 116 12.72 -33.86 13.44
C GLY A 116 13.93 -32.90 13.47
N VAL A 117 14.20 -32.15 12.41
CA VAL A 117 15.28 -31.18 12.32
C VAL A 117 14.70 -29.76 12.31
N ALA A 118 15.21 -28.91 13.20
CA ALA A 118 14.84 -27.48 13.20
C ALA A 118 15.31 -26.80 11.92
N PHE A 119 14.49 -25.95 11.33
CA PHE A 119 14.79 -25.23 10.10
C PHE A 119 14.97 -23.73 10.35
N GLU A 120 15.75 -23.10 9.50
CA GLU A 120 16.03 -21.66 9.58
C GLU A 120 14.75 -20.83 9.32
N GLY A 121 14.48 -19.85 10.18
CA GLY A 121 13.25 -19.07 10.14
C GLY A 121 12.05 -19.72 10.82
N GLY A 122 12.19 -20.96 11.33
CA GLY A 122 11.10 -21.67 12.04
C GLY A 122 11.00 -21.33 13.53
N LYS A 123 11.84 -20.41 14.07
CA LYS A 123 11.85 -20.06 15.49
C LYS A 123 11.49 -18.59 15.72
N GLY A 124 10.64 -18.31 16.70
CA GLY A 124 10.32 -16.98 17.19
C GLY A 124 10.05 -17.00 18.69
N GLU A 125 10.36 -15.89 19.35
CA GLU A 125 10.12 -15.69 20.78
C GLU A 125 9.26 -14.44 20.99
N ASN A 126 8.29 -14.51 21.89
CA ASN A 126 7.34 -13.44 22.20
C ASN A 126 6.63 -12.87 20.95
N HIS A 127 6.33 -13.73 20.00
CA HIS A 127 5.68 -13.31 18.76
C HIS A 127 4.17 -13.10 18.99
N PRO A 128 3.64 -11.89 18.71
CA PRO A 128 2.21 -11.65 18.79
C PRO A 128 1.52 -12.23 17.56
N LEU A 129 0.62 -13.17 17.77
CA LEU A 129 -0.17 -13.84 16.73
C LEU A 129 -1.66 -13.57 16.98
N GLU A 130 -2.31 -12.87 16.08
CA GLU A 130 -3.77 -12.69 16.09
C GLU A 130 -4.43 -13.96 15.55
N ILE A 131 -5.24 -14.61 16.39
CA ILE A 131 -5.92 -15.86 16.08
C ILE A 131 -7.09 -15.58 15.11
N GLY A 132 -7.09 -16.24 13.96
CA GLY A 132 -8.05 -16.01 12.87
C GLY A 132 -7.55 -15.03 11.80
N SER A 133 -6.32 -14.52 11.94
CA SER A 133 -5.71 -13.63 10.94
C SER A 133 -5.22 -14.35 9.69
N HIS A 134 -5.05 -15.67 9.76
CA HIS A 134 -4.47 -16.52 8.71
C HIS A 134 -3.09 -16.04 8.22
N THR A 135 -2.31 -15.44 9.12
CA THR A 135 -0.94 -15.00 8.82
C THR A 135 0.08 -16.13 8.93
N PHE A 136 -0.26 -17.17 9.70
CA PHE A 136 0.52 -18.39 9.77
C PHE A 136 0.00 -19.44 8.79
N ILE A 137 0.68 -20.58 8.71
CA ILE A 137 0.31 -21.71 7.85
C ILE A 137 -1.08 -22.22 8.28
N ASP A 138 -1.91 -22.56 7.28
CA ASP A 138 -3.26 -23.07 7.50
C ASP A 138 -3.32 -24.11 8.61
N THR A 139 -4.34 -23.99 9.45
CA THR A 139 -4.58 -24.81 10.65
C THR A 139 -3.64 -24.59 11.85
N PHE A 140 -2.64 -23.71 11.75
CA PHE A 140 -1.75 -23.41 12.87
C PHE A 140 -2.49 -22.68 13.99
N GLU A 141 -3.21 -21.63 13.65
CA GLU A 141 -3.94 -20.78 14.61
C GLU A 141 -5.09 -21.54 15.26
N ASP A 142 -5.81 -22.35 14.49
CA ASP A 142 -6.95 -23.17 14.99
C ASP A 142 -6.54 -24.12 16.11
N GLN A 143 -5.32 -24.66 16.07
CA GLN A 143 -4.82 -25.61 17.07
C GLN A 143 -4.45 -24.92 18.40
N LEU A 144 -4.32 -23.58 18.41
CA LEU A 144 -4.08 -22.79 19.62
C LEU A 144 -5.37 -22.38 20.32
N VAL A 145 -6.51 -22.40 19.61
CA VAL A 145 -7.83 -22.11 20.21
C VAL A 145 -8.12 -23.11 21.33
N GLY A 146 -8.58 -22.59 22.46
CA GLY A 146 -8.90 -23.39 23.65
C GLY A 146 -7.69 -23.76 24.52
N LYS A 147 -6.49 -23.27 24.22
CA LYS A 147 -5.29 -23.44 25.06
C LYS A 147 -5.14 -22.28 26.04
N ASN A 148 -4.47 -22.51 27.14
CA ASN A 148 -4.29 -21.51 28.19
C ASN A 148 -2.87 -20.89 28.14
N THR A 149 -2.74 -19.75 28.81
CA THR A 149 -1.43 -19.17 29.10
C THR A 149 -0.55 -20.16 29.83
N GLY A 150 0.68 -20.35 29.37
CA GLY A 150 1.66 -21.29 29.91
C GLY A 150 1.64 -22.68 29.28
N ASP A 151 0.62 -22.99 28.48
CA ASP A 151 0.55 -24.28 27.77
C ASP A 151 1.64 -24.42 26.73
N GLU A 152 2.23 -25.61 26.65
CA GLU A 152 3.11 -26.03 25.56
C GLU A 152 2.33 -26.98 24.65
N VAL A 153 2.24 -26.62 23.38
CA VAL A 153 1.40 -27.32 22.39
C VAL A 153 2.25 -27.74 21.20
N GLU A 154 2.07 -28.97 20.74
CA GLU A 154 2.61 -29.41 19.45
C GLU A 154 1.57 -29.15 18.36
N VAL A 155 1.91 -28.25 17.44
CA VAL A 155 1.08 -27.85 16.30
C VAL A 155 1.61 -28.52 15.05
N ASN A 156 0.78 -29.34 14.40
CA ASN A 156 1.13 -30.06 13.20
C ASN A 156 0.48 -29.41 11.98
N VAL A 157 1.30 -28.99 11.03
CA VAL A 157 0.86 -28.32 9.80
C VAL A 157 1.57 -28.91 8.58
N THR A 158 1.04 -28.62 7.40
CA THR A 158 1.72 -28.95 6.14
C THR A 158 1.96 -27.67 5.35
N PHE A 159 3.19 -27.46 4.95
CA PHE A 159 3.52 -26.29 4.13
C PHE A 159 2.80 -26.35 2.77
N PRO A 160 2.28 -25.24 2.25
CA PRO A 160 1.70 -25.18 0.91
C PRO A 160 2.71 -25.64 -0.16
N GLU A 161 2.22 -26.26 -1.24
CA GLU A 161 3.08 -26.69 -2.37
C GLU A 161 3.81 -25.51 -3.04
N LYS A 162 3.26 -24.29 -2.96
CA LYS A 162 3.83 -23.04 -3.51
C LYS A 162 4.47 -22.18 -2.41
N TYR A 163 5.12 -22.79 -1.44
CA TYR A 163 5.82 -22.04 -0.40
C TYR A 163 7.12 -21.44 -0.92
N GLN A 164 7.52 -20.25 -0.42
CA GLN A 164 8.70 -19.52 -0.90
C GLN A 164 10.01 -20.30 -0.74
N ALA A 165 10.13 -21.06 0.34
CA ALA A 165 11.27 -21.94 0.58
C ALA A 165 10.99 -23.32 -0.06
N ALA A 166 11.65 -23.62 -1.18
CA ALA A 166 11.46 -24.86 -1.92
C ALA A 166 11.75 -26.12 -1.10
N ASP A 167 12.64 -26.00 -0.12
CA ASP A 167 13.02 -27.11 0.78
C ASP A 167 11.92 -27.47 1.80
N LEU A 168 10.96 -26.59 2.01
CA LEU A 168 9.83 -26.77 2.95
C LEU A 168 8.52 -27.04 2.22
N ALA A 169 8.39 -26.67 0.95
CA ALA A 169 7.15 -26.78 0.19
C ALA A 169 6.59 -28.21 0.20
N GLY A 170 5.29 -28.34 0.55
CA GLY A 170 4.56 -29.59 0.63
C GLY A 170 4.97 -30.52 1.77
N LYS A 171 5.92 -30.13 2.65
CA LYS A 171 6.36 -30.99 3.74
C LYS A 171 5.53 -30.80 5.00
N PRO A 172 5.30 -31.89 5.77
CA PRO A 172 4.74 -31.81 7.10
C PRO A 172 5.78 -31.22 8.07
N ALA A 173 5.33 -30.32 8.92
CA ALA A 173 6.13 -29.72 9.98
C ALA A 173 5.40 -29.81 11.32
N THR A 174 6.18 -29.96 12.38
CA THR A 174 5.71 -29.90 13.75
C THR A 174 6.31 -28.69 14.44
N PHE A 175 5.47 -27.83 14.98
CA PHE A 175 5.88 -26.68 15.78
C PHE A 175 5.65 -26.95 17.26
N LYS A 176 6.68 -26.72 18.05
CA LYS A 176 6.53 -26.63 19.51
C LYS A 176 6.21 -25.19 19.84
N VAL A 177 5.02 -24.98 20.39
CA VAL A 177 4.51 -23.64 20.67
C VAL A 177 4.25 -23.52 22.15
N LYS A 178 4.72 -22.43 22.75
CA LYS A 178 4.42 -22.05 24.12
C LYS A 178 3.64 -20.75 24.13
N ILE A 179 2.51 -20.72 24.83
CA ILE A 179 1.68 -19.53 24.98
C ILE A 179 2.14 -18.75 26.19
N ASN A 180 2.75 -17.60 25.98
CA ASN A 180 3.30 -16.75 27.04
C ASN A 180 2.22 -15.84 27.63
N GLU A 181 1.36 -15.26 26.78
CA GLU A 181 0.32 -14.32 27.18
C GLU A 181 -0.84 -14.38 26.19
N ILE A 182 -2.04 -14.13 26.66
CA ILE A 182 -3.24 -13.97 25.83
C ILE A 182 -3.71 -12.53 26.00
N LYS A 183 -3.92 -11.83 24.88
CA LYS A 183 -4.43 -10.47 24.84
C LYS A 183 -5.72 -10.44 24.04
N ALA A 184 -6.75 -9.80 24.60
CA ALA A 184 -8.02 -9.59 23.90
C ALA A 184 -8.23 -8.11 23.58
N LYS A 185 -8.91 -7.85 22.49
CA LYS A 185 -9.45 -6.52 22.23
C LYS A 185 -10.73 -6.32 23.03
N GLU A 186 -10.73 -5.29 23.87
CA GLU A 186 -11.93 -4.84 24.56
C GLU A 186 -12.47 -3.62 23.83
N LEU A 187 -13.65 -3.78 23.25
CA LEU A 187 -14.32 -2.69 22.52
C LEU A 187 -15.03 -1.77 23.54
N PRO A 188 -14.90 -0.44 23.42
CA PRO A 188 -15.62 0.48 24.28
C PRO A 188 -17.13 0.33 24.12
N GLU A 189 -17.88 0.55 25.17
CA GLU A 189 -19.34 0.68 25.09
C GLU A 189 -19.70 1.96 24.34
N VAL A 190 -20.84 1.94 23.63
CA VAL A 190 -21.34 3.12 22.91
C VAL A 190 -22.15 3.96 23.89
N ASP A 191 -21.47 4.82 24.60
CA ASP A 191 -22.05 5.74 25.58
C ASP A 191 -21.66 7.20 25.29
N ASP A 192 -22.10 8.11 26.15
CA ASP A 192 -21.83 9.54 26.00
C ASP A 192 -20.32 9.89 26.11
N GLU A 193 -19.54 9.03 26.78
CA GLU A 193 -18.09 9.20 26.93
C GLU A 193 -17.38 8.81 25.65
N PHE A 194 -17.75 7.67 25.07
CA PHE A 194 -17.26 7.23 23.76
C PHE A 194 -17.58 8.26 22.66
N VAL A 195 -18.82 8.81 22.65
CA VAL A 195 -19.19 9.83 21.67
C VAL A 195 -18.32 11.08 21.80
N LYS A 196 -17.96 11.50 23.00
CA LYS A 196 -17.05 12.65 23.21
C LYS A 196 -15.62 12.36 22.73
N ASP A 197 -15.18 11.11 22.86
CA ASP A 197 -13.83 10.72 22.46
C ASP A 197 -13.67 10.64 20.94
N VAL A 198 -14.76 10.34 20.21
CA VAL A 198 -14.74 10.16 18.74
C VAL A 198 -15.34 11.31 17.94
N SER A 199 -16.04 12.26 18.60
CA SER A 199 -16.59 13.48 17.97
C SER A 199 -15.68 14.66 18.26
N GLU A 200 -15.14 15.26 17.20
CA GLU A 200 -14.49 16.58 17.27
C GLU A 200 -15.49 17.72 17.39
#